data_d35ba6f9883c3d4295b7e59d5ea5d555
#
_entry.id   d35ba6f9883c3d4295b7e59d5ea5d555
#
_cell.length_a   1.000
_cell.length_b   1.000
_cell.length_c   1.000
_cell.angle_alpha   90.00
_cell.angle_beta   90.00
_cell.angle_gamma   90.00
#
_symmetry.space_group_name_H-M   'P 1'
#
loop_
_entity.id
_entity.type
_entity.pdbx_description
1 polymer ?
#
loop_
_entity_poly.entity_id
_entity_poly.type
_entity_poly.pdbx_seq_one_letter_code
_entity_poly.pdbx_strand_id
1 'polypeptide(L)'
;RVAQHFGVYDQNIIGRWAQQLSQWLNVHFPELTPSAPPVHQQITVDVDHLYQEFGKPLLPFLRGALGCARRGHLQELFHRYQWWKGQKTDPFDQFERYPHSSILFIQMGNQGGIDKSLGAQNPIFRKKIKELSETFTIGLHPSSRAAISLSDLQKEKTQLEEIIGKSVTQSRQHYLLTSHSLWKNLETVGIREDFTALSADQNGFLLGTALPVNHYDFNSEKISDLIRVPSAWMDATGYHYLHLGAAEMKSNHQKMQSESLKYGGWWCPVYHNNYSLFLDEVN
;
A
#
# COMPACT_ATOMS: atom_id res chain seq x y z
N ARG A 1 -6.76 -1.89 18.70
CA ARG A 1 -5.82 -1.97 19.83
C ARG A 1 -6.19 -3.02 20.88
N VAL A 2 -7.44 -3.53 20.89
CA VAL A 2 -7.84 -4.64 21.76
C VAL A 2 -7.01 -5.91 21.44
N ALA A 3 -6.89 -6.27 20.16
CA ALA A 3 -6.09 -7.43 19.74
C ALA A 3 -4.60 -7.29 20.11
N GLN A 4 -4.03 -6.07 20.05
CA GLN A 4 -2.67 -5.81 20.53
C GLN A 4 -2.55 -6.04 22.04
N HIS A 5 -3.52 -5.56 22.83
CA HIS A 5 -3.54 -5.73 24.27
C HIS A 5 -3.55 -7.22 24.68
N PHE A 6 -4.29 -8.04 23.95
CA PHE A 6 -4.36 -9.49 24.19
C PHE A 6 -3.28 -10.31 23.47
N GLY A 7 -2.32 -9.67 22.78
CA GLY A 7 -1.25 -10.37 22.09
C GLY A 7 -1.69 -11.24 20.91
N VAL A 8 -2.81 -10.92 20.28
CA VAL A 8 -3.41 -11.71 19.17
C VAL A 8 -3.49 -10.92 17.86
N TYR A 9 -2.81 -9.78 17.79
CA TYR A 9 -2.84 -8.90 16.62
C TYR A 9 -2.26 -9.56 15.35
N ASP A 10 -1.32 -10.47 15.50
CA ASP A 10 -0.68 -11.25 14.45
C ASP A 10 -1.45 -12.53 14.05
N GLN A 11 -2.69 -12.66 14.48
CA GLN A 11 -3.56 -13.82 14.23
C GLN A 11 -4.83 -13.41 13.48
N ASN A 12 -5.23 -14.21 12.50
CA ASN A 12 -6.52 -14.11 11.83
C ASN A 12 -7.63 -14.69 12.74
N ILE A 13 -7.98 -13.94 13.79
CA ILE A 13 -8.88 -14.39 14.86
C ILE A 13 -10.27 -14.71 14.34
N ILE A 14 -10.83 -13.90 13.46
CA ILE A 14 -12.17 -14.11 12.91
C ILE A 14 -12.18 -15.37 12.03
N GLY A 15 -11.16 -15.57 11.19
CA GLY A 15 -11.02 -16.78 10.39
C GLY A 15 -10.91 -18.04 11.25
N ARG A 16 -10.14 -17.97 12.34
CA ARG A 16 -10.01 -19.06 13.31
C ARG A 16 -11.36 -19.39 13.97
N TRP A 17 -12.10 -18.39 14.42
CA TRP A 17 -13.42 -18.63 15.04
C TRP A 17 -14.43 -19.15 14.04
N ALA A 18 -14.43 -18.64 12.81
CA ALA A 18 -15.30 -19.16 11.75
C ALA A 18 -15.00 -20.65 11.45
N GLN A 19 -13.72 -21.04 11.41
CA GLN A 19 -13.37 -22.45 11.24
C GLN A 19 -13.84 -23.31 12.42
N GLN A 20 -13.68 -22.86 13.66
CA GLN A 20 -14.13 -23.59 14.84
C GLN A 20 -15.66 -23.78 14.82
N LEU A 21 -16.40 -22.70 14.45
CA LEU A 21 -17.85 -22.78 14.29
C LEU A 21 -18.24 -23.75 13.18
N SER A 22 -17.56 -23.69 12.02
CA SER A 22 -17.79 -24.63 10.92
C SER A 22 -17.59 -26.09 11.35
N GLN A 23 -16.51 -26.38 12.09
CA GLN A 23 -16.25 -27.72 12.60
C GLN A 23 -17.35 -28.18 13.57
N TRP A 24 -17.80 -27.29 14.45
CA TRP A 24 -18.90 -27.57 15.36
C TRP A 24 -20.21 -27.84 14.63
N LEU A 25 -20.53 -27.02 13.63
CA LEU A 25 -21.73 -27.20 12.78
C LEU A 25 -21.69 -28.54 12.05
N ASN A 26 -20.58 -28.93 11.47
CA ASN A 26 -20.42 -30.20 10.76
C ASN A 26 -20.67 -31.41 11.66
N VAL A 27 -20.33 -31.33 12.96
CA VAL A 27 -20.57 -32.40 13.89
C VAL A 27 -22.05 -32.52 14.29
N HIS A 28 -22.72 -31.38 14.50
CA HIS A 28 -24.09 -31.32 15.02
C HIS A 28 -25.16 -31.28 13.93
N PHE A 29 -24.81 -30.81 12.76
CA PHE A 29 -25.66 -30.61 11.58
C PHE A 29 -24.90 -31.05 10.31
N PRO A 30 -24.74 -32.37 10.09
CA PRO A 30 -23.90 -32.90 8.99
C PRO A 30 -24.39 -32.50 7.58
N GLU A 31 -25.65 -32.10 7.46
CA GLU A 31 -26.24 -31.56 6.22
C GLU A 31 -25.73 -30.15 5.88
N LEU A 32 -25.19 -29.41 6.84
CA LEU A 32 -24.55 -28.12 6.64
C LEU A 32 -23.07 -28.34 6.36
N THR A 33 -22.62 -28.07 5.16
CA THR A 33 -21.21 -28.20 4.75
C THR A 33 -20.61 -26.82 4.47
N PRO A 34 -20.34 -25.98 5.50
CA PRO A 34 -19.71 -24.69 5.29
C PRO A 34 -18.31 -24.88 4.68
N SER A 35 -18.06 -24.23 3.56
CA SER A 35 -16.72 -24.22 2.91
C SER A 35 -15.91 -23.02 3.37
N ALA A 36 -14.59 -23.21 3.45
CA ALA A 36 -13.68 -22.08 3.68
C ALA A 36 -13.75 -21.10 2.48
N PRO A 37 -13.62 -19.79 2.73
CA PRO A 37 -13.49 -18.80 1.64
C PRO A 37 -12.29 -19.12 0.73
N PRO A 38 -12.33 -18.73 -0.55
CA PRO A 38 -11.21 -18.94 -1.46
C PRO A 38 -9.97 -18.14 -1.01
N VAL A 39 -8.81 -18.69 -1.30
CA VAL A 39 -7.52 -18.02 -1.13
C VAL A 39 -7.30 -17.06 -2.30
N HIS A 40 -6.88 -15.84 -2.00
CA HIS A 40 -6.50 -14.83 -2.99
C HIS A 40 -5.17 -14.18 -2.63
N GLN A 41 -4.33 -13.93 -3.66
CA GLN A 41 -3.05 -13.24 -3.48
C GLN A 41 -2.98 -12.04 -4.41
N GLN A 42 -2.73 -10.86 -3.84
CA GLN A 42 -2.65 -9.60 -4.57
C GLN A 42 -1.44 -8.81 -4.09
N ILE A 43 -0.39 -8.75 -4.90
CA ILE A 43 0.76 -7.88 -4.61
C ILE A 43 0.33 -6.42 -4.77
N THR A 44 0.70 -5.60 -3.80
CA THR A 44 0.42 -4.17 -3.81
C THR A 44 1.68 -3.36 -3.55
N VAL A 45 1.85 -2.25 -4.28
CA VAL A 45 3.05 -1.41 -4.21
C VAL A 45 2.64 0.03 -4.00
N ASP A 46 3.14 0.64 -2.93
CA ASP A 46 2.99 2.07 -2.69
C ASP A 46 4.13 2.82 -3.39
N VAL A 47 3.76 3.72 -4.29
CA VAL A 47 4.67 4.52 -5.08
C VAL A 47 4.67 5.95 -4.53
N ASP A 48 5.35 6.14 -3.39
CA ASP A 48 5.50 7.44 -2.73
C ASP A 48 6.35 8.39 -3.56
N HIS A 49 7.39 7.86 -4.16
CA HIS A 49 8.31 8.57 -5.02
C HIS A 49 8.56 7.75 -6.28
N LEU A 50 8.13 8.27 -7.43
CA LEU A 50 8.34 7.59 -8.70
C LEU A 50 9.83 7.38 -9.00
N TYR A 51 10.66 8.35 -8.62
CA TYR A 51 12.11 8.36 -8.80
C TYR A 51 12.82 8.93 -7.58
N GLN A 52 14.01 8.41 -7.29
CA GLN A 52 14.88 8.99 -6.27
C GLN A 52 15.42 10.35 -6.69
N GLU A 53 15.86 10.50 -7.94
CA GLU A 53 16.46 11.75 -8.43
C GLU A 53 15.93 12.19 -9.80
N PHE A 54 15.58 11.27 -10.68
CA PHE A 54 15.19 11.62 -12.05
C PHE A 54 13.95 12.52 -12.08
N GLY A 55 14.00 13.55 -12.89
CA GLY A 55 12.88 14.50 -13.02
C GLY A 55 12.73 15.52 -11.90
N LYS A 56 13.55 15.45 -10.83
CA LYS A 56 13.53 16.45 -9.76
C LYS A 56 14.02 17.81 -10.25
N PRO A 57 13.42 18.92 -9.78
CA PRO A 57 13.96 20.26 -10.00
C PRO A 57 15.38 20.41 -9.44
N LEU A 58 16.16 21.33 -10.02
CA LEU A 58 17.57 21.54 -9.66
C LEU A 58 17.78 21.82 -8.17
N LEU A 59 16.93 22.63 -7.55
CA LEU A 59 17.13 23.02 -6.15
C LEU A 59 16.97 21.85 -5.15
N PRO A 60 15.92 20.98 -5.21
CA PRO A 60 15.85 19.76 -4.43
C PRO A 60 17.03 18.81 -4.67
N PHE A 61 17.47 18.66 -5.92
CA PHE A 61 18.65 17.86 -6.25
C PHE A 61 19.90 18.40 -5.55
N LEU A 62 20.19 19.70 -5.65
CA LEU A 62 21.36 20.33 -5.03
C LEU A 62 21.35 20.19 -3.49
N ARG A 63 20.20 20.30 -2.85
CA ARG A 63 20.07 20.07 -1.38
C ARG A 63 20.48 18.64 -1.00
N GLY A 64 20.01 17.66 -1.76
CA GLY A 64 20.40 16.25 -1.56
C GLY A 64 21.90 16.02 -1.82
N ALA A 65 22.42 16.57 -2.91
CA ALA A 65 23.83 16.50 -3.28
C ALA A 65 24.75 17.10 -2.22
N LEU A 66 24.39 18.26 -1.66
CA LEU A 66 25.13 18.90 -0.57
C LEU A 66 25.15 18.01 0.68
N GLY A 67 24.05 17.31 0.99
CA GLY A 67 24.00 16.35 2.08
C GLY A 67 24.98 15.19 1.89
N CYS A 68 25.08 14.63 0.69
CA CYS A 68 26.06 13.58 0.35
C CYS A 68 27.50 14.11 0.45
N ALA A 69 27.77 15.29 -0.11
CA ALA A 69 29.10 15.90 -0.05
C ALA A 69 29.57 16.14 1.39
N ARG A 70 28.69 16.65 2.27
CA ARG A 70 29.02 16.89 3.70
C ARG A 70 29.32 15.60 4.45
N ARG A 71 28.76 14.45 4.04
CA ARG A 71 29.06 13.13 4.64
C ARG A 71 30.24 12.44 3.99
N GLY A 72 30.88 13.04 2.98
CA GLY A 72 32.00 12.44 2.25
C GLY A 72 31.61 11.30 1.28
N HIS A 73 30.32 11.16 0.96
CA HIS A 73 29.81 10.08 0.09
C HIS A 73 29.94 10.46 -1.40
N LEU A 74 31.17 10.61 -1.91
CA LEU A 74 31.43 11.08 -3.27
C LEU A 74 30.92 10.13 -4.36
N GLN A 75 30.98 8.82 -4.15
CA GLN A 75 30.45 7.84 -5.10
C GLN A 75 28.91 7.94 -5.20
N GLU A 76 28.24 8.08 -4.06
CA GLU A 76 26.79 8.29 -4.04
C GLU A 76 26.41 9.59 -4.77
N LEU A 77 27.16 10.67 -4.54
CA LEU A 77 26.95 11.94 -5.23
C LEU A 77 27.06 11.80 -6.76
N PHE A 78 28.05 11.05 -7.26
CA PHE A 78 28.22 10.79 -8.68
C PHE A 78 27.05 9.96 -9.24
N HIS A 79 26.60 8.91 -8.53
CA HIS A 79 25.44 8.12 -8.95
C HIS A 79 24.16 8.96 -8.98
N ARG A 80 23.90 9.78 -7.96
CA ARG A 80 22.75 10.69 -7.92
C ARG A 80 22.74 11.66 -9.11
N TYR A 81 23.90 12.18 -9.50
CA TYR A 81 24.02 13.01 -10.70
C TYR A 81 23.66 12.23 -11.97
N GLN A 82 24.14 11.00 -12.12
CA GLN A 82 23.82 10.14 -13.27
C GLN A 82 22.31 9.84 -13.33
N TRP A 83 21.67 9.53 -12.20
CA TRP A 83 20.22 9.32 -12.10
C TRP A 83 19.46 10.60 -12.47
N TRP A 84 19.85 11.72 -11.91
CA TRP A 84 19.21 13.01 -12.20
C TRP A 84 19.28 13.40 -13.68
N LYS A 85 20.39 13.08 -14.36
CA LYS A 85 20.57 13.28 -15.80
C LYS A 85 19.92 12.20 -16.67
N GLY A 86 19.39 11.11 -16.10
CA GLY A 86 18.88 9.97 -16.84
C GLY A 86 19.96 9.18 -17.58
N GLN A 87 21.21 9.30 -17.17
CA GLN A 87 22.35 8.54 -17.72
C GLN A 87 22.44 7.11 -17.16
N LYS A 88 21.77 6.87 -16.04
CA LYS A 88 21.62 5.56 -15.40
C LYS A 88 20.20 5.42 -14.90
N THR A 89 19.65 4.20 -14.90
CA THR A 89 18.33 3.89 -14.35
C THR A 89 18.26 4.29 -12.88
N ASP A 90 17.21 5.07 -12.54
CA ASP A 90 16.96 5.49 -11.17
C ASP A 90 16.62 4.26 -10.30
N PRO A 91 17.16 4.12 -9.08
CA PRO A 91 16.98 2.93 -8.26
C PRO A 91 15.52 2.66 -7.85
N PHE A 92 14.63 3.67 -7.91
CA PHE A 92 13.21 3.47 -7.63
C PHE A 92 12.41 3.02 -8.87
N ASP A 93 12.99 3.10 -10.06
CA ASP A 93 12.39 2.67 -11.32
C ASP A 93 12.71 1.19 -11.61
N GLN A 94 12.16 0.29 -10.80
CA GLN A 94 12.35 -1.16 -10.90
C GLN A 94 11.01 -1.89 -10.92
N PHE A 95 10.02 -1.32 -11.61
CA PHE A 95 8.65 -1.85 -11.63
C PHE A 95 8.54 -3.21 -12.33
N GLU A 96 9.46 -3.55 -13.23
CA GLU A 96 9.54 -4.84 -13.90
C GLU A 96 9.74 -6.05 -12.96
N ARG A 97 10.14 -5.80 -11.71
CA ARG A 97 10.27 -6.83 -10.68
C ARG A 97 8.94 -7.31 -10.13
N TYR A 98 7.89 -6.50 -10.26
CA TYR A 98 6.57 -6.85 -9.75
C TYR A 98 5.77 -7.64 -10.78
N PRO A 99 4.97 -8.63 -10.35
CA PRO A 99 4.01 -9.29 -11.25
C PRO A 99 3.07 -8.29 -11.91
N HIS A 100 2.73 -8.49 -13.18
CA HIS A 100 1.81 -7.58 -13.91
C HIS A 100 0.41 -7.49 -13.29
N SER A 101 0.02 -8.49 -12.49
CA SER A 101 -1.21 -8.47 -11.69
C SER A 101 -1.16 -7.54 -10.47
N SER A 102 -0.02 -6.91 -10.17
CA SER A 102 0.14 -6.02 -9.02
C SER A 102 -0.69 -4.76 -9.16
N ILE A 103 -1.10 -4.18 -8.02
CA ILE A 103 -1.71 -2.86 -7.94
C ILE A 103 -0.63 -1.87 -7.50
N LEU A 104 -0.44 -0.81 -8.28
CA LEU A 104 0.45 0.29 -7.92
C LEU A 104 -0.38 1.46 -7.41
N PHE A 105 -0.24 1.82 -6.14
CA PHE A 105 -0.88 2.99 -5.53
C PHE A 105 0.00 4.22 -5.73
N ILE A 106 -0.44 5.14 -6.59
CA ILE A 106 0.35 6.29 -7.01
C ILE A 106 0.06 7.52 -6.14
N GLN A 107 1.09 8.04 -5.49
CA GLN A 107 0.98 9.29 -4.74
C GLN A 107 0.91 10.49 -5.68
N MET A 108 -0.18 11.25 -5.60
CA MET A 108 -0.42 12.45 -6.40
C MET A 108 -0.03 13.75 -5.69
N GLY A 109 0.06 13.73 -4.34
CA GLY A 109 0.36 14.90 -3.53
C GLY A 109 1.81 15.40 -3.69
N ASN A 110 1.99 16.71 -3.85
CA ASN A 110 3.31 17.36 -3.96
C ASN A 110 3.42 18.67 -3.15
N GLN A 111 2.60 18.80 -2.10
CA GLN A 111 2.53 20.02 -1.29
C GLN A 111 3.71 20.16 -0.30
N GLY A 112 4.64 19.22 -0.28
CA GLY A 112 5.76 19.18 0.66
C GLY A 112 5.42 18.44 1.95
N GLY A 113 6.27 18.55 2.98
CA GLY A 113 6.11 17.75 4.19
C GLY A 113 6.36 16.26 3.91
N ILE A 114 5.35 15.44 4.16
CA ILE A 114 5.37 14.00 3.86
C ILE A 114 4.95 13.69 2.40
N ASP A 115 4.22 14.60 1.74
CA ASP A 115 3.71 14.43 0.38
C ASP A 115 4.68 15.09 -0.63
N LYS A 116 5.60 14.31 -1.20
CA LYS A 116 6.72 14.80 -2.02
C LYS A 116 6.81 14.16 -3.40
N SER A 117 5.68 13.79 -4.01
CA SER A 117 5.71 13.27 -5.38
C SER A 117 6.21 14.35 -6.37
N LEU A 118 6.56 13.95 -7.60
CA LEU A 118 6.88 14.90 -8.66
C LEU A 118 5.68 15.77 -9.07
N GLY A 119 4.47 15.29 -8.77
CA GLY A 119 3.21 15.97 -9.02
C GLY A 119 2.69 15.82 -10.46
N ALA A 120 1.36 15.91 -10.58
CA ALA A 120 0.61 15.68 -11.83
C ALA A 120 0.97 16.62 -12.99
N GLN A 121 1.64 17.75 -12.73
CA GLN A 121 2.05 18.68 -13.78
C GLN A 121 3.43 18.37 -14.38
N ASN A 122 4.20 17.47 -13.75
CA ASN A 122 5.51 17.08 -14.25
C ASN A 122 5.36 16.13 -15.46
N PRO A 123 5.92 16.46 -16.64
CA PRO A 123 5.75 15.64 -17.84
C PRO A 123 6.43 14.26 -17.73
N ILE A 124 7.53 14.15 -16.98
CA ILE A 124 8.22 12.87 -16.72
C ILE A 124 7.33 11.97 -15.88
N PHE A 125 6.70 12.51 -14.83
CA PHE A 125 5.74 11.81 -13.99
C PHE A 125 4.55 11.31 -14.83
N ARG A 126 3.92 12.20 -15.59
CA ARG A 126 2.76 11.84 -16.43
C ARG A 126 3.07 10.72 -17.42
N LYS A 127 4.21 10.85 -18.12
CA LYS A 127 4.65 9.85 -19.09
C LYS A 127 4.81 8.47 -18.42
N LYS A 128 5.56 8.39 -17.31
CA LYS A 128 5.82 7.13 -16.63
C LYS A 128 4.55 6.50 -16.05
N ILE A 129 3.67 7.29 -15.41
CA ILE A 129 2.40 6.75 -14.89
C ILE A 129 1.53 6.21 -16.03
N LYS A 130 1.51 6.88 -17.17
CA LYS A 130 0.80 6.39 -18.36
C LYS A 130 1.36 5.03 -18.83
N GLU A 131 2.68 4.91 -18.96
CA GLU A 131 3.37 3.65 -19.32
C GLU A 131 3.04 2.54 -18.32
N LEU A 132 3.15 2.80 -17.00
CA LEU A 132 2.83 1.81 -15.97
C LEU A 132 1.36 1.35 -16.04
N SER A 133 0.44 2.23 -16.39
CA SER A 133 -1.00 1.92 -16.51
C SER A 133 -1.34 0.97 -17.69
N GLU A 134 -0.41 0.72 -18.59
CA GLU A 134 -0.56 -0.25 -19.68
C GLU A 134 -0.30 -1.68 -19.20
N THR A 135 0.50 -1.82 -18.14
CA THR A 135 0.92 -3.12 -17.60
C THR A 135 0.26 -3.46 -16.26
N PHE A 136 0.10 -2.46 -15.39
CA PHE A 136 -0.36 -2.64 -14.02
C PHE A 136 -1.74 -2.02 -13.78
N THR A 137 -2.45 -2.54 -12.78
CA THR A 137 -3.59 -1.83 -12.21
C THR A 137 -3.10 -0.62 -11.41
N ILE A 138 -3.67 0.55 -11.66
CA ILE A 138 -3.31 1.79 -10.98
C ILE A 138 -4.38 2.15 -9.95
N GLY A 139 -3.97 2.27 -8.69
CA GLY A 139 -4.75 2.79 -7.59
C GLY A 139 -4.29 4.19 -7.17
N LEU A 140 -5.12 4.89 -6.42
CA LEU A 140 -4.80 6.19 -5.83
C LEU A 140 -4.11 6.02 -4.48
N HIS A 141 -3.00 6.73 -4.26
CA HIS A 141 -2.35 6.91 -2.94
C HIS A 141 -2.60 8.33 -2.46
N PRO A 142 -3.78 8.61 -1.84
CA PRO A 142 -4.16 9.98 -1.52
C PRO A 142 -3.19 10.64 -0.55
N SER A 143 -2.91 11.93 -0.73
CA SER A 143 -2.05 12.71 0.15
C SER A 143 -2.63 12.86 1.57
N SER A 144 -1.80 13.34 2.50
CA SER A 144 -2.24 13.67 3.86
C SER A 144 -3.37 14.70 3.89
N ARG A 145 -3.40 15.63 2.93
CA ARG A 145 -4.49 16.61 2.80
C ARG A 145 -5.78 15.96 2.29
N ALA A 146 -5.67 15.06 1.33
CA ALA A 146 -6.80 14.32 0.78
C ALA A 146 -7.47 13.42 1.85
N ALA A 147 -6.75 13.01 2.91
CA ALA A 147 -7.34 12.28 4.04
C ALA A 147 -8.45 13.04 4.77
N ILE A 148 -8.43 14.38 4.74
CA ILE A 148 -9.38 15.24 5.48
C ILE A 148 -10.18 16.17 4.55
N SER A 149 -9.84 16.28 3.27
CA SER A 149 -10.42 17.22 2.30
C SER A 149 -10.98 16.47 1.10
N LEU A 150 -12.30 16.48 0.95
CA LEU A 150 -12.98 15.90 -0.20
C LEU A 150 -12.53 16.55 -1.52
N SER A 151 -12.32 17.87 -1.53
CA SER A 151 -11.88 18.60 -2.75
C SER A 151 -10.47 18.22 -3.16
N ASP A 152 -9.55 18.04 -2.22
CA ASP A 152 -8.19 17.58 -2.52
C ASP A 152 -8.21 16.13 -3.02
N LEU A 153 -9.00 15.26 -2.38
CA LEU A 153 -9.18 13.86 -2.81
C LEU A 153 -9.74 13.76 -4.24
N GLN A 154 -10.80 14.53 -4.52
CA GLN A 154 -11.40 14.58 -5.85
C GLN A 154 -10.41 15.07 -6.90
N LYS A 155 -9.64 16.12 -6.59
CA LYS A 155 -8.63 16.67 -7.47
C LYS A 155 -7.53 15.66 -7.80
N GLU A 156 -6.97 15.00 -6.77
CA GLU A 156 -5.93 14.00 -6.94
C GLU A 156 -6.40 12.82 -7.79
N LYS A 157 -7.60 12.30 -7.52
CA LYS A 157 -8.22 11.23 -8.31
C LYS A 157 -8.42 11.65 -9.77
N THR A 158 -9.04 12.81 -10.01
CA THR A 158 -9.29 13.32 -11.36
C THR A 158 -7.99 13.47 -12.15
N GLN A 159 -6.94 14.04 -11.55
CA GLN A 159 -5.64 14.18 -12.18
C GLN A 159 -5.00 12.82 -12.55
N LEU A 160 -5.14 11.80 -11.69
CA LEU A 160 -4.65 10.46 -11.99
C LEU A 160 -5.41 9.84 -13.15
N GLU A 161 -6.75 9.93 -13.14
CA GLU A 161 -7.62 9.42 -14.20
C GLU A 161 -7.35 10.12 -15.55
N GLU A 162 -7.09 11.43 -15.57
CA GLU A 162 -6.68 12.17 -16.75
C GLU A 162 -5.35 11.68 -17.34
N ILE A 163 -4.41 11.28 -16.47
CA ILE A 163 -3.11 10.74 -16.91
C ILE A 163 -3.28 9.37 -17.55
N ILE A 164 -4.01 8.47 -16.89
CA ILE A 164 -4.11 7.08 -17.34
C ILE A 164 -5.22 6.85 -18.38
N GLY A 165 -6.22 7.73 -18.43
CA GLY A 165 -7.39 7.62 -19.31
C GLY A 165 -8.36 6.51 -18.90
N LYS A 166 -8.37 6.11 -17.62
CA LYS A 166 -9.23 5.06 -17.05
C LYS A 166 -9.72 5.49 -15.68
N SER A 167 -10.87 4.97 -15.24
CA SER A 167 -11.37 5.17 -13.87
C SER A 167 -10.49 4.48 -12.84
N VAL A 168 -10.28 5.15 -11.71
CA VAL A 168 -9.57 4.63 -10.53
C VAL A 168 -10.59 4.32 -9.44
N THR A 169 -10.68 3.05 -9.06
CA THR A 169 -11.65 2.58 -8.06
C THR A 169 -11.02 2.02 -6.79
N GLN A 170 -9.69 1.98 -6.74
CA GLN A 170 -8.90 1.45 -5.63
C GLN A 170 -8.06 2.54 -5.00
N SER A 171 -7.93 2.51 -3.65
CA SER A 171 -7.08 3.44 -2.93
C SER A 171 -6.36 2.78 -1.75
N ARG A 172 -5.22 3.37 -1.39
CA ARG A 172 -4.56 3.20 -0.09
C ARG A 172 -4.07 4.55 0.38
N GLN A 173 -4.49 4.98 1.55
CA GLN A 173 -4.13 6.28 2.10
C GLN A 173 -2.65 6.36 2.47
N HIS A 174 -1.95 7.40 2.01
CA HIS A 174 -0.54 7.65 2.35
C HIS A 174 -0.35 7.77 3.87
N TYR A 175 0.70 7.14 4.41
CA TYR A 175 0.95 6.97 5.83
C TYR A 175 -0.19 6.30 6.60
N LEU A 176 -1.12 5.63 5.93
CA LEU A 176 -2.32 5.02 6.53
C LEU A 176 -3.13 6.01 7.39
N LEU A 177 -3.07 7.30 7.06
CA LEU A 177 -3.78 8.35 7.79
C LEU A 177 -5.29 8.20 7.61
N THR A 178 -6.01 8.18 8.71
CA THR A 178 -7.47 8.07 8.70
C THR A 178 -8.12 9.27 9.38
N SER A 179 -9.29 9.66 8.88
CA SER A 179 -10.17 10.67 9.48
C SER A 179 -11.59 10.13 9.54
N HIS A 180 -12.45 10.75 10.33
CA HIS A 180 -13.86 10.36 10.41
C HIS A 180 -14.60 10.45 9.06
N SER A 181 -14.18 11.37 8.18
CA SER A 181 -14.81 11.59 6.88
C SER A 181 -14.17 10.77 5.75
N LEU A 182 -13.01 10.14 5.98
CA LEU A 182 -12.24 9.48 4.91
C LEU A 182 -13.07 8.48 4.10
N TRP A 183 -13.72 7.54 4.78
CA TRP A 183 -14.46 6.45 4.13
C TRP A 183 -15.61 6.98 3.27
N LYS A 184 -16.39 7.93 3.81
CA LYS A 184 -17.44 8.61 3.08
C LYS A 184 -16.91 9.41 1.90
N ASN A 185 -15.78 10.08 2.06
CA ASN A 185 -15.14 10.83 0.98
C ASN A 185 -14.65 9.90 -0.13
N LEU A 186 -14.04 8.75 0.19
CA LEU A 186 -13.62 7.74 -0.77
C LEU A 186 -14.81 7.21 -1.58
N GLU A 187 -15.90 6.86 -0.91
CA GLU A 187 -17.14 6.42 -1.57
C GLU A 187 -17.73 7.51 -2.47
N THR A 188 -17.76 8.76 -1.98
CA THR A 188 -18.27 9.92 -2.74
C THR A 188 -17.51 10.15 -4.04
N VAL A 189 -16.18 9.97 -4.05
CA VAL A 189 -15.39 10.10 -5.27
C VAL A 189 -15.36 8.84 -6.13
N GLY A 190 -16.12 7.79 -5.75
CA GLY A 190 -16.26 6.56 -6.54
C GLY A 190 -15.15 5.53 -6.33
N ILE A 191 -14.40 5.60 -5.22
CA ILE A 191 -13.54 4.49 -4.77
C ILE A 191 -14.45 3.36 -4.28
N ARG A 192 -14.10 2.13 -4.63
CA ARG A 192 -14.85 0.91 -4.28
C ARG A 192 -14.07 0.00 -3.35
N GLU A 193 -12.76 0.03 -3.42
CA GLU A 193 -11.87 -0.79 -2.59
C GLU A 193 -10.82 0.09 -1.92
N ASP A 194 -10.74 -0.01 -0.60
CA ASP A 194 -9.76 0.69 0.21
C ASP A 194 -8.80 -0.29 0.90
N PHE A 195 -7.52 -0.14 0.62
CA PHE A 195 -6.43 -0.99 1.12
C PHE A 195 -5.70 -0.38 2.34
N THR A 196 -6.31 0.59 3.02
CA THR A 196 -5.71 1.27 4.20
C THR A 196 -5.78 0.44 5.49
N ALA A 197 -6.45 -0.72 5.47
CA ALA A 197 -6.67 -1.55 6.67
C ALA A 197 -5.42 -2.28 7.13
N LEU A 198 -4.44 -1.53 7.64
CA LEU A 198 -3.14 -1.95 8.13
C LEU A 198 -2.68 -1.02 9.26
N SER A 199 -1.74 -1.44 10.12
CA SER A 199 -1.02 -0.57 11.06
C SER A 199 0.37 -0.21 10.49
N ALA A 200 0.80 1.03 10.69
CA ALA A 200 2.12 1.47 10.26
C ALA A 200 3.24 0.87 11.13
N ASP A 201 2.98 0.71 12.43
CA ASP A 201 3.97 0.35 13.45
C ASP A 201 4.04 -1.15 13.76
N GLN A 202 3.13 -1.96 13.22
CA GLN A 202 3.05 -3.39 13.52
C GLN A 202 2.40 -4.18 12.38
N ASN A 203 3.03 -5.27 11.96
CA ASN A 203 2.43 -6.25 11.05
C ASN A 203 1.38 -7.12 11.77
N GLY A 204 0.24 -7.36 11.13
CA GLY A 204 -0.88 -8.12 11.69
C GLY A 204 -2.24 -7.69 11.14
N PHE A 205 -3.30 -8.18 11.76
CA PHE A 205 -4.67 -8.07 11.27
C PHE A 205 -5.46 -6.96 11.96
N LEU A 206 -5.40 -5.74 11.41
CA LEU A 206 -6.10 -4.57 11.98
C LEU A 206 -7.62 -4.79 12.11
N LEU A 207 -8.21 -5.51 11.15
CA LEU A 207 -9.64 -5.85 11.14
C LEU A 207 -9.94 -7.19 11.82
N GLY A 208 -8.93 -7.88 12.38
CA GLY A 208 -9.06 -9.22 12.96
C GLY A 208 -9.32 -10.33 11.92
N THR A 209 -9.28 -10.02 10.63
CA THR A 209 -9.56 -10.93 9.52
C THR A 209 -8.63 -10.67 8.35
N ALA A 210 -8.42 -11.71 7.53
CA ALA A 210 -7.77 -11.64 6.22
C ALA A 210 -8.79 -11.53 5.06
N LEU A 211 -10.08 -11.43 5.35
CA LEU A 211 -11.12 -11.26 4.33
C LEU A 211 -11.47 -9.80 4.11
N PRO A 212 -11.71 -9.37 2.87
CA PRO A 212 -12.33 -8.08 2.61
C PRO A 212 -13.69 -7.97 3.30
N VAL A 213 -13.98 -6.78 3.83
CA VAL A 213 -15.23 -6.50 4.53
C VAL A 213 -15.84 -5.19 4.03
N ASN A 214 -17.15 -5.13 3.95
CA ASN A 214 -17.83 -3.87 3.70
C ASN A 214 -17.57 -2.90 4.85
N HIS A 215 -17.35 -1.64 4.52
CA HIS A 215 -17.26 -0.59 5.53
C HIS A 215 -18.64 -0.39 6.20
N TYR A 216 -18.65 -0.29 7.53
CA TYR A 216 -19.83 0.08 8.28
C TYR A 216 -19.74 1.54 8.71
N ASP A 217 -20.67 2.38 8.24
CA ASP A 217 -20.74 3.78 8.64
C ASP A 217 -21.56 3.90 9.94
N PHE A 218 -20.87 4.14 11.04
CA PHE A 218 -21.49 4.32 12.34
C PHE A 218 -22.35 5.59 12.47
N ASN A 219 -22.17 6.60 11.61
CA ASN A 219 -22.97 7.81 11.67
C ASN A 219 -24.35 7.62 11.06
N SER A 220 -24.43 6.86 9.97
CA SER A 220 -25.68 6.53 9.28
C SER A 220 -26.24 5.16 9.69
N GLU A 221 -25.50 4.38 10.49
CA GLU A 221 -25.80 2.99 10.87
C GLU A 221 -26.10 2.08 9.68
N LYS A 222 -25.28 2.20 8.61
CA LYS A 222 -25.47 1.44 7.37
C LYS A 222 -24.17 0.79 6.92
N ILE A 223 -24.35 -0.35 6.24
CA ILE A 223 -23.28 -0.97 5.47
C ILE A 223 -23.09 -0.14 4.18
N SER A 224 -21.86 0.26 3.92
CA SER A 224 -21.44 0.98 2.72
C SER A 224 -21.06 -0.01 1.61
N ASP A 225 -21.11 0.44 0.36
CA ASP A 225 -20.58 -0.31 -0.78
C ASP A 225 -19.05 -0.31 -0.86
N LEU A 226 -18.40 0.50 -0.04
CA LEU A 226 -16.94 0.53 0.05
C LEU A 226 -16.42 -0.73 0.73
N ILE A 227 -15.58 -1.47 0.02
CA ILE A 227 -14.92 -2.67 0.54
C ILE A 227 -13.57 -2.27 1.16
N ARG A 228 -13.34 -2.66 2.40
CA ARG A 228 -12.03 -2.54 3.06
C ARG A 228 -11.27 -3.84 2.90
N VAL A 229 -10.16 -3.77 2.17
CA VAL A 229 -9.26 -4.90 1.93
C VAL A 229 -8.15 -4.88 2.97
N PRO A 230 -8.05 -5.91 3.83
CA PRO A 230 -7.01 -5.95 4.85
C PRO A 230 -5.65 -6.27 4.23
N SER A 231 -4.61 -5.64 4.78
CA SER A 231 -3.21 -6.03 4.60
C SER A 231 -2.64 -6.43 5.95
N ALA A 232 -1.86 -7.51 6.00
CA ALA A 232 -1.28 -7.99 7.25
C ALA A 232 0.22 -7.71 7.35
N TRP A 233 0.85 -7.26 6.27
CA TRP A 233 2.30 -7.06 6.22
C TRP A 233 2.69 -5.88 5.34
N MET A 234 3.71 -5.13 5.78
CA MET A 234 4.30 -4.02 5.06
C MET A 234 5.82 -3.99 5.28
N ASP A 235 6.59 -3.83 4.22
CA ASP A 235 8.05 -3.72 4.26
C ASP A 235 8.53 -2.56 5.14
N ALA A 236 7.95 -1.37 4.97
CA ALA A 236 8.28 -0.18 5.75
C ALA A 236 8.07 -0.37 7.26
N THR A 237 7.07 -1.15 7.68
CA THR A 237 6.86 -1.52 9.09
C THR A 237 8.07 -2.24 9.64
N GLY A 238 8.57 -3.25 8.94
CA GLY A 238 9.74 -4.01 9.36
C GLY A 238 11.00 -3.16 9.44
N TYR A 239 11.25 -2.32 8.43
CA TYR A 239 12.44 -1.47 8.39
C TYR A 239 12.44 -0.34 9.40
N HIS A 240 11.35 0.43 9.49
CA HIS A 240 11.33 1.69 10.23
C HIS A 240 10.87 1.57 11.67
N TYR A 241 9.96 0.65 11.95
CA TYR A 241 9.33 0.56 13.27
C TYR A 241 9.84 -0.64 14.06
N LEU A 242 10.02 -1.78 13.40
CA LEU A 242 10.45 -3.01 14.06
C LEU A 242 11.97 -3.24 13.95
N HIS A 243 12.67 -2.49 13.10
CA HIS A 243 14.12 -2.57 12.87
C HIS A 243 14.61 -4.00 12.60
N LEU A 244 13.83 -4.78 11.84
CA LEU A 244 14.13 -6.17 11.53
C LEU A 244 15.29 -6.28 10.53
N GLY A 245 16.17 -7.26 10.75
CA GLY A 245 17.13 -7.68 9.74
C GLY A 245 16.49 -8.49 8.62
N ALA A 246 17.21 -8.75 7.53
CA ALA A 246 16.68 -9.43 6.34
C ALA A 246 16.05 -10.80 6.66
N ALA A 247 16.71 -11.64 7.46
CA ALA A 247 16.19 -12.94 7.85
C ALA A 247 14.92 -12.86 8.70
N GLU A 248 14.83 -11.89 9.60
CA GLU A 248 13.65 -11.66 10.43
C GLU A 248 12.48 -11.13 9.60
N MET A 249 12.74 -10.23 8.65
CA MET A 249 11.76 -9.75 7.69
C MET A 249 11.16 -10.90 6.88
N LYS A 250 12.00 -11.78 6.34
CA LYS A 250 11.56 -12.95 5.59
C LYS A 250 10.69 -13.86 6.45
N SER A 251 11.12 -14.16 7.66
CA SER A 251 10.36 -14.97 8.61
C SER A 251 9.01 -14.32 8.96
N ASN A 252 9.00 -13.01 9.20
CA ASN A 252 7.78 -12.26 9.50
C ASN A 252 6.81 -12.25 8.30
N HIS A 253 7.32 -12.03 7.08
CA HIS A 253 6.55 -12.10 5.85
C HIS A 253 5.88 -13.47 5.69
N GLN A 254 6.65 -14.55 5.78
CA GLN A 254 6.14 -15.93 5.66
C GLN A 254 5.09 -16.27 6.74
N LYS A 255 5.31 -15.80 7.97
CA LYS A 255 4.35 -15.95 9.06
C LYS A 255 3.02 -15.26 8.72
N MET A 256 3.06 -14.01 8.31
CA MET A 256 1.85 -13.24 7.98
C MET A 256 1.12 -13.80 6.75
N GLN A 257 1.87 -14.25 5.74
CA GLN A 257 1.30 -14.92 4.57
C GLN A 257 0.57 -16.22 4.97
N SER A 258 1.25 -17.08 5.71
CA SER A 258 0.66 -18.36 6.18
C SER A 258 -0.60 -18.12 7.00
N GLU A 259 -0.59 -17.15 7.93
CA GLU A 259 -1.75 -16.85 8.78
C GLU A 259 -2.90 -16.21 7.98
N SER A 260 -2.59 -15.40 6.95
CA SER A 260 -3.61 -14.81 6.06
C SER A 260 -4.38 -15.88 5.27
N LEU A 261 -3.67 -16.92 4.80
CA LEU A 261 -4.22 -17.93 3.91
C LEU A 261 -4.81 -19.14 4.63
N LYS A 262 -4.47 -19.33 5.91
CA LYS A 262 -4.76 -20.55 6.70
C LYS A 262 -6.23 -20.91 6.78
N TYR A 263 -7.12 -19.93 6.81
CA TYR A 263 -8.56 -20.15 6.99
C TYR A 263 -9.36 -19.75 5.72
N GLY A 264 -8.68 -19.62 4.58
CA GLY A 264 -9.17 -18.87 3.45
C GLY A 264 -9.01 -17.37 3.68
N GLY A 265 -8.82 -16.59 2.63
CA GLY A 265 -8.65 -15.14 2.75
C GLY A 265 -7.66 -14.56 1.74
N TRP A 266 -7.34 -13.31 1.94
CA TRP A 266 -6.50 -12.54 1.04
C TRP A 266 -5.12 -12.30 1.64
N TRP A 267 -4.09 -12.54 0.82
CA TRP A 267 -2.73 -12.09 1.09
C TRP A 267 -2.45 -10.87 0.24
N CYS A 268 -2.47 -9.69 0.85
CA CYS A 268 -2.23 -8.40 0.21
C CYS A 268 -1.04 -7.69 0.87
N PRO A 269 0.21 -8.15 0.64
CA PRO A 269 1.39 -7.49 1.21
C PRO A 269 1.58 -6.11 0.59
N VAL A 270 2.15 -5.19 1.38
CA VAL A 270 2.51 -3.83 0.96
C VAL A 270 4.00 -3.74 0.76
N TYR A 271 4.39 -3.43 -0.46
CA TYR A 271 5.75 -3.08 -0.83
C TYR A 271 5.85 -1.60 -1.18
N HIS A 272 7.04 -1.03 -1.05
CA HIS A 272 7.34 0.30 -1.57
C HIS A 272 8.44 0.18 -2.63
N ASN A 273 8.34 0.92 -3.72
CA ASN A 273 9.31 0.85 -4.80
C ASN A 273 10.73 1.32 -4.42
N ASN A 274 10.87 1.98 -3.28
CA ASN A 274 12.15 2.45 -2.73
C ASN A 274 12.84 1.44 -1.77
N TYR A 275 12.19 0.30 -1.44
CA TYR A 275 12.75 -0.80 -0.63
C TYR A 275 12.98 -2.08 -1.45
N SER A 276 13.35 -1.94 -2.71
CA SER A 276 13.42 -3.01 -3.73
C SER A 276 14.32 -4.21 -3.40
N LEU A 277 15.17 -4.14 -2.39
CA LEU A 277 16.07 -5.24 -2.00
C LEU A 277 15.35 -6.49 -1.49
N PHE A 278 14.06 -6.40 -1.17
CA PHE A 278 13.31 -7.47 -0.52
C PHE A 278 12.63 -8.46 -1.47
N LEU A 279 12.32 -8.02 -2.69
CA LEU A 279 11.63 -8.89 -3.66
C LEU A 279 12.48 -10.06 -4.14
N ASP A 280 13.80 -9.89 -4.22
CA ASP A 280 14.73 -10.94 -4.65
C ASP A 280 14.91 -12.04 -3.57
N GLU A 281 14.55 -11.78 -2.32
CA GLU A 281 14.69 -12.71 -1.20
C GLU A 281 13.38 -13.44 -0.86
N VAL A 282 12.24 -12.98 -1.37
CA VAL A 282 10.90 -13.50 -1.04
C VAL A 282 10.34 -14.38 -2.16
N ASN A 283 10.82 -14.22 -3.40
CA ASN A 283 10.56 -15.09 -4.54
C ASN A 283 11.60 -16.21 -4.60
#